data_455d1889708f29e1340e333903d9a01d
#
_entry.id   455d1889708f29e1340e333903d9a01d
#
_cell.length_a   1.000
_cell.length_b   1.000
_cell.length_c   1.000
_cell.angle_alpha   90.00
_cell.angle_beta   90.00
_cell.angle_gamma   90.00
#
_symmetry.space_group_name_H-M   'P 1'
#
loop_
_entity.id
_entity.type
_entity.pdbx_description
1 polymer ?
#
loop_
_entity_poly.entity_id
_entity_poly.type
_entity_poly.pdbx_seq_one_letter_code
_entity_poly.pdbx_strand_id
1 'polypeptide(L)'
;GIMFSPITSGYVNFWWMMTGSALILSGTSSLLNRGWWRGLNFSVLNIVLGIVIAVALWGVFWIGDKCASLLFDFARPQVDNIYGMKEGESQWLLTFLMLFLIGPAEEIYWRGYVQKNLSLRWGANWGFVITTLIYGVVHASSCNFMLTMAAMVAGAAWGLLYRFFPERFAAIIISHAIWD
;
A
#
# COMPACT_ATOMS: atom_id res chain seq x y z
N GLY A 1 -12.50 -4.45 1.69
CA GLY A 1 -13.55 -4.33 2.61
C GLY A 1 -13.63 -5.34 3.74
N ILE A 2 -13.77 -6.66 3.46
CA ILE A 2 -14.10 -7.66 4.52
C ILE A 2 -13.04 -7.71 5.62
N MET A 3 -11.75 -7.77 5.31
CA MET A 3 -10.68 -7.92 6.29
C MET A 3 -10.50 -6.69 7.22
N PHE A 4 -10.91 -5.52 6.80
CA PHE A 4 -10.81 -4.30 7.61
C PHE A 4 -12.09 -4.00 8.40
N SER A 5 -13.20 -4.72 8.15
CA SER A 5 -14.48 -4.43 8.80
C SER A 5 -14.49 -4.93 10.24
N PRO A 6 -14.90 -4.08 11.21
CA PRO A 6 -15.06 -4.50 12.61
C PRO A 6 -16.06 -5.66 12.78
N ILE A 7 -16.99 -5.83 11.82
CA ILE A 7 -18.00 -6.90 11.86
C ILE A 7 -17.35 -8.27 11.59
N THR A 8 -16.31 -8.33 10.77
CA THR A 8 -15.70 -9.59 10.33
C THR A 8 -14.35 -9.87 10.97
N SER A 9 -13.69 -8.88 11.56
CA SER A 9 -12.36 -9.00 12.16
C SER A 9 -12.30 -10.03 13.31
N GLY A 10 -13.40 -10.26 14.02
CA GLY A 10 -13.46 -11.28 15.09
C GLY A 10 -13.57 -12.73 14.59
N TYR A 11 -13.84 -12.95 13.30
CA TYR A 11 -14.05 -14.28 12.71
C TYR A 11 -12.91 -14.73 11.80
N VAL A 12 -12.04 -13.81 11.37
CA VAL A 12 -10.97 -14.10 10.42
C VAL A 12 -9.66 -13.48 10.89
N ASN A 13 -8.57 -14.22 10.75
CA ASN A 13 -7.24 -13.67 10.99
C ASN A 13 -6.91 -12.67 9.88
N PHE A 14 -6.62 -11.43 10.26
CA PHE A 14 -6.33 -10.32 9.35
C PHE A 14 -5.18 -10.66 8.38
N TRP A 15 -4.09 -11.21 8.88
CA TRP A 15 -2.88 -11.46 8.11
C TRP A 15 -3.06 -12.55 7.05
N TRP A 16 -3.81 -13.60 7.37
CA TRP A 16 -4.13 -14.65 6.37
C TRP A 16 -5.09 -14.14 5.30
N MET A 17 -6.05 -13.30 5.66
CA MET A 17 -6.94 -12.65 4.70
C MET A 17 -6.19 -11.67 3.80
N MET A 18 -5.26 -10.89 4.36
CA MET A 18 -4.41 -9.97 3.62
C MET A 18 -3.51 -10.72 2.63
N THR A 19 -2.84 -11.78 3.11
CA THR A 19 -2.00 -12.67 2.29
C THR A 19 -2.80 -13.29 1.15
N GLY A 20 -3.96 -13.87 1.44
CA GLY A 20 -4.83 -14.47 0.42
C GLY A 20 -5.32 -13.44 -0.60
N SER A 21 -5.71 -12.25 -0.15
CA SER A 21 -6.11 -11.15 -1.04
C SER A 21 -4.95 -10.69 -1.92
N ALA A 22 -3.75 -10.53 -1.36
CA ALA A 22 -2.55 -10.14 -2.09
C ALA A 22 -2.22 -11.16 -3.21
N LEU A 23 -2.28 -12.46 -2.90
CA LEU A 23 -2.06 -13.53 -3.89
C LEU A 23 -3.10 -13.53 -5.00
N ILE A 24 -4.39 -13.42 -4.64
CA ILE A 24 -5.49 -13.41 -5.62
C ILE A 24 -5.39 -12.18 -6.52
N LEU A 25 -5.22 -10.98 -5.95
CA LEU A 25 -5.19 -9.74 -6.70
C LEU A 25 -3.95 -9.63 -7.60
N SER A 26 -2.77 -9.96 -7.08
CA SER A 26 -1.54 -9.94 -7.87
C SER A 26 -1.53 -11.05 -8.92
N GLY A 27 -2.02 -12.24 -8.60
CA GLY A 27 -2.16 -13.35 -9.55
C GLY A 27 -3.10 -13.02 -10.69
N THR A 28 -4.31 -12.54 -10.39
CA THR A 28 -5.30 -12.15 -11.42
C THR A 28 -4.79 -10.99 -12.27
N SER A 29 -4.20 -9.96 -11.65
CA SER A 29 -3.64 -8.83 -12.41
C SER A 29 -2.47 -9.25 -13.30
N SER A 30 -1.64 -10.20 -12.86
CA SER A 30 -0.55 -10.75 -13.65
C SER A 30 -1.02 -11.58 -14.84
N LEU A 31 -2.12 -12.30 -14.70
CA LEU A 31 -2.76 -13.03 -15.80
C LEU A 31 -3.37 -12.08 -16.84
N LEU A 32 -4.02 -11.00 -16.38
CA LEU A 32 -4.67 -10.01 -17.25
C LEU A 32 -3.68 -9.03 -17.88
N ASN A 33 -2.56 -8.74 -17.23
CA ASN A 33 -1.51 -7.86 -17.72
C ASN A 33 -0.20 -8.63 -17.94
N ARG A 34 -0.24 -9.58 -18.87
CA ARG A 34 0.91 -10.45 -19.17
C ARG A 34 2.15 -9.65 -19.54
N GLY A 35 3.28 -10.00 -18.94
CA GLY A 35 4.57 -9.38 -19.23
C GLY A 35 4.84 -8.08 -18.47
N TRP A 36 4.04 -7.74 -17.45
CA TRP A 36 4.29 -6.57 -16.58
C TRP A 36 5.70 -6.58 -15.96
N TRP A 37 6.25 -7.76 -15.67
CA TRP A 37 7.59 -7.96 -15.10
C TRP A 37 8.72 -7.58 -16.04
N ARG A 38 8.48 -7.53 -17.37
CA ARG A 38 9.51 -7.19 -18.36
C ARG A 38 10.04 -5.76 -18.21
N GLY A 39 9.25 -4.88 -17.61
CA GLY A 39 9.64 -3.51 -17.28
C GLY A 39 10.31 -3.34 -15.91
N LEU A 40 10.40 -4.41 -15.11
CA LEU A 40 11.05 -4.35 -13.80
C LEU A 40 12.57 -4.31 -13.97
N ASN A 41 13.18 -3.30 -13.39
CA ASN A 41 14.62 -3.14 -13.36
C ASN A 41 15.10 -2.97 -11.92
N PHE A 42 15.67 -4.02 -11.33
CA PHE A 42 16.26 -4.01 -9.99
C PHE A 42 17.73 -3.56 -10.00
N SER A 43 18.02 -2.48 -10.73
CA SER A 43 19.35 -1.85 -10.70
C SER A 43 19.65 -1.27 -9.31
N VAL A 44 20.95 -1.09 -9.01
CA VAL A 44 21.41 -0.45 -7.76
C VAL A 44 20.70 0.90 -7.54
N LEU A 45 20.53 1.68 -8.62
CA LEU A 45 19.82 2.96 -8.54
C LEU A 45 18.38 2.79 -8.07
N ASN A 46 17.62 1.82 -8.61
CA ASN A 46 16.24 1.59 -8.21
C ASN A 46 16.14 1.03 -6.78
N ILE A 47 17.10 0.26 -6.33
CA ILE A 47 17.17 -0.21 -4.94
C ILE A 47 17.41 0.98 -4.00
N VAL A 48 18.40 1.82 -4.29
CA VAL A 48 18.69 3.02 -3.49
C VAL A 48 17.51 3.98 -3.48
N LEU A 49 16.89 4.25 -4.64
CA LEU A 49 15.68 5.08 -4.72
C LEU A 49 14.54 4.50 -3.89
N GLY A 50 14.31 3.20 -3.93
CA GLY A 50 13.29 2.53 -3.14
C GLY A 50 13.49 2.75 -1.64
N ILE A 51 14.72 2.59 -1.15
CA ILE A 51 15.08 2.85 0.25
C ILE A 51 14.87 4.33 0.60
N VAL A 52 15.33 5.26 -0.23
CA VAL A 52 15.18 6.70 0.01
C VAL A 52 13.71 7.09 0.06
N ILE A 53 12.87 6.58 -0.86
CA ILE A 53 11.43 6.84 -0.86
C ILE A 53 10.77 6.28 0.41
N ALA A 54 11.12 5.07 0.84
CA ALA A 54 10.60 4.47 2.07
C ALA A 54 10.93 5.33 3.31
N VAL A 55 12.19 5.78 3.43
CA VAL A 55 12.63 6.66 4.53
C VAL A 55 11.92 8.01 4.48
N ALA A 56 11.77 8.59 3.29
CA ALA A 56 11.05 9.87 3.12
C ALA A 56 9.58 9.73 3.52
N LEU A 57 8.91 8.65 3.10
CA LEU A 57 7.53 8.36 3.51
C LEU A 57 7.43 8.13 5.01
N TRP A 58 8.35 7.37 5.61
CA TRP A 58 8.39 7.22 7.06
C TRP A 58 8.46 8.58 7.78
N GLY A 59 9.28 9.50 7.29
CA GLY A 59 9.35 10.87 7.80
C GLY A 59 8.03 11.63 7.67
N VAL A 60 7.35 11.53 6.51
CA VAL A 60 6.02 12.13 6.29
C VAL A 60 4.99 11.60 7.29
N PHE A 61 4.98 10.28 7.50
CA PHE A 61 4.05 9.64 8.44
C PHE A 61 4.38 9.98 9.89
N TRP A 62 5.66 10.07 10.26
CA TRP A 62 6.07 10.51 11.59
C TRP A 62 5.59 11.94 11.89
N ILE A 63 5.75 12.87 10.95
CA ILE A 63 5.22 14.22 11.08
C ILE A 63 3.70 14.21 11.13
N GLY A 64 3.05 13.44 10.25
CA GLY A 64 1.60 13.30 10.20
C GLY A 64 0.99 12.77 11.50
N ASP A 65 1.61 11.76 12.12
CA ASP A 65 1.21 11.22 13.43
C ASP A 65 1.31 12.30 14.52
N LYS A 66 2.41 13.06 14.56
CA LYS A 66 2.57 14.16 15.53
C LYS A 66 1.51 15.23 15.34
N CYS A 67 1.30 15.68 14.11
CA CYS A 67 0.29 16.70 13.80
C CYS A 67 -1.13 16.20 14.14
N ALA A 68 -1.47 14.99 13.74
CA ALA A 68 -2.80 14.41 14.01
C ALA A 68 -3.04 14.25 15.51
N SER A 69 -2.05 13.78 16.27
CA SER A 69 -2.13 13.62 17.72
C SER A 69 -2.29 14.96 18.48
N LEU A 70 -1.81 16.08 17.90
CA LEU A 70 -2.01 17.41 18.46
C LEU A 70 -3.40 17.99 18.13
N LEU A 71 -3.99 17.58 17.02
CA LEU A 71 -5.24 18.15 16.51
C LEU A 71 -6.49 17.34 16.89
N PHE A 72 -6.32 16.03 17.11
CA PHE A 72 -7.44 15.10 17.26
C PHE A 72 -7.20 14.11 18.39
N ASP A 73 -8.04 14.11 19.41
CA ASP A 73 -7.95 13.19 20.56
C ASP A 73 -8.09 11.71 20.16
N PHE A 74 -8.81 11.44 19.06
CA PHE A 74 -9.00 10.08 18.56
C PHE A 74 -7.80 9.52 17.78
N ALA A 75 -6.84 10.37 17.40
CA ALA A 75 -5.74 9.95 16.50
C ALA A 75 -4.87 8.86 17.13
N ARG A 76 -4.37 9.09 18.34
CA ARG A 76 -3.49 8.13 19.01
C ARG A 76 -4.16 6.77 19.26
N PRO A 77 -5.38 6.68 19.85
CA PRO A 77 -6.09 5.41 19.98
C PRO A 77 -6.28 4.66 18.67
N GLN A 78 -6.55 5.36 17.57
CA GLN A 78 -6.73 4.72 16.27
C GLN A 78 -5.41 4.19 15.68
N VAL A 79 -4.30 4.89 15.88
CA VAL A 79 -2.97 4.42 15.49
C VAL A 79 -2.57 3.19 16.33
N ASP A 80 -2.79 3.23 17.64
CA ASP A 80 -2.50 2.09 18.54
C ASP A 80 -3.30 0.84 18.15
N ASN A 81 -4.55 1.00 17.71
CA ASN A 81 -5.35 -0.11 17.17
C ASN A 81 -4.75 -0.75 15.90
N ILE A 82 -4.08 0.05 15.05
CA ILE A 82 -3.40 -0.49 13.86
C ILE A 82 -2.20 -1.35 14.28
N TYR A 83 -1.39 -0.84 15.21
CA TYR A 83 -0.24 -1.60 15.73
C TYR A 83 -0.68 -2.83 16.53
N GLY A 84 -1.81 -2.75 17.24
CA GLY A 84 -2.40 -3.88 17.98
C GLY A 84 -2.76 -5.08 17.10
N MET A 85 -3.00 -4.89 15.79
CA MET A 85 -3.21 -6.00 14.85
C MET A 85 -1.98 -6.90 14.67
N LYS A 86 -0.80 -6.44 15.08
CA LYS A 86 0.46 -7.23 15.06
C LYS A 86 0.67 -8.05 16.34
N GLU A 87 -0.13 -7.82 17.38
CA GLU A 87 0.01 -8.52 18.66
C GLU A 87 -0.35 -10.01 18.54
N GLY A 88 0.44 -10.85 19.17
CA GLY A 88 0.26 -12.32 19.14
C GLY A 88 0.80 -13.02 17.89
N GLU A 89 1.25 -12.27 16.89
CA GLU A 89 1.80 -12.82 15.66
C GLU A 89 3.34 -12.83 15.68
N SER A 90 3.95 -13.75 14.94
CA SER A 90 5.40 -13.79 14.79
C SER A 90 5.89 -12.58 13.98
N GLN A 91 6.70 -11.72 14.59
CA GLN A 91 7.28 -10.54 13.94
C GLN A 91 8.08 -10.92 12.69
N TRP A 92 8.83 -12.02 12.73
CA TRP A 92 9.60 -12.51 11.58
C TRP A 92 8.69 -12.94 10.41
N LEU A 93 7.58 -13.61 10.74
CA LEU A 93 6.60 -14.01 9.73
C LEU A 93 5.94 -12.78 9.09
N LEU A 94 5.52 -11.80 9.91
CA LEU A 94 4.92 -10.56 9.40
C LEU A 94 5.89 -9.79 8.53
N THR A 95 7.12 -9.59 8.99
CA THR A 95 8.16 -8.92 8.18
C THR A 95 8.39 -9.63 6.85
N PHE A 96 8.45 -10.96 6.86
CA PHE A 96 8.60 -11.72 5.63
C PHE A 96 7.41 -11.53 4.67
N LEU A 97 6.18 -11.62 5.20
CA LEU A 97 4.96 -11.45 4.40
C LEU A 97 4.84 -10.04 3.82
N MET A 98 5.12 -9.00 4.61
CA MET A 98 5.04 -7.61 4.19
C MET A 98 6.12 -7.29 3.15
N LEU A 99 7.36 -7.67 3.42
CA LEU A 99 8.50 -7.35 2.55
C LEU A 99 8.47 -8.10 1.21
N PHE A 100 8.09 -9.38 1.21
CA PHE A 100 8.25 -10.23 0.02
C PHE A 100 6.94 -10.56 -0.69
N LEU A 101 5.79 -10.34 -0.05
CA LEU A 101 4.51 -10.74 -0.61
C LEU A 101 3.51 -9.58 -0.65
N ILE A 102 3.11 -9.03 0.49
CA ILE A 102 1.99 -8.09 0.57
C ILE A 102 2.33 -6.77 -0.12
N GLY A 103 3.39 -6.08 0.28
CA GLY A 103 3.81 -4.82 -0.34
C GLY A 103 4.04 -4.93 -1.85
N PRO A 104 4.86 -5.91 -2.33
CA PRO A 104 5.00 -6.13 -3.76
C PRO A 104 3.70 -6.44 -4.50
N ALA A 105 2.85 -7.30 -3.93
CA ALA A 105 1.58 -7.69 -4.56
C ALA A 105 0.61 -6.51 -4.67
N GLU A 106 0.55 -5.64 -3.66
CA GLU A 106 -0.25 -4.42 -3.70
C GLU A 106 0.20 -3.48 -4.82
N GLU A 107 1.50 -3.27 -4.99
CA GLU A 107 1.99 -2.41 -6.07
C GLU A 107 1.73 -3.01 -7.45
N ILE A 108 1.92 -4.33 -7.62
CA ILE A 108 1.61 -5.03 -8.86
C ILE A 108 0.12 -4.84 -9.23
N TYR A 109 -0.77 -4.94 -8.25
CA TYR A 109 -2.20 -4.73 -8.47
C TYR A 109 -2.54 -3.26 -8.67
N TRP A 110 -2.20 -2.38 -7.71
CA TRP A 110 -2.68 -1.00 -7.72
C TRP A 110 -2.01 -0.14 -8.80
N ARG A 111 -0.69 -0.21 -8.93
CA ARG A 111 0.05 0.61 -9.92
C ARG A 111 0.23 -0.11 -11.24
N GLY A 112 0.69 -1.37 -11.14
CA GLY A 112 0.96 -2.19 -12.32
C GLY A 112 -0.28 -2.56 -13.13
N TYR A 113 -1.46 -2.66 -12.50
CA TYR A 113 -2.70 -3.04 -13.17
C TYR A 113 -3.76 -1.92 -13.13
N VAL A 114 -4.26 -1.52 -11.96
CA VAL A 114 -5.39 -0.58 -11.85
C VAL A 114 -5.02 0.79 -12.41
N GLN A 115 -3.99 1.45 -11.85
CA GLN A 115 -3.59 2.79 -12.30
C GLN A 115 -3.17 2.80 -13.76
N LYS A 116 -2.41 1.79 -14.19
CA LYS A 116 -1.99 1.65 -15.59
C LYS A 116 -3.19 1.60 -16.54
N ASN A 117 -4.16 0.73 -16.29
CA ASN A 117 -5.32 0.57 -17.19
C ASN A 117 -6.22 1.81 -17.17
N LEU A 118 -6.44 2.42 -16.01
CA LEU A 118 -7.19 3.68 -15.92
C LEU A 118 -6.46 4.81 -16.64
N SER A 119 -5.12 4.87 -16.53
CA SER A 119 -4.31 5.85 -17.25
C SER A 119 -4.36 5.67 -18.77
N LEU A 120 -4.38 4.45 -19.25
CA LEU A 120 -4.55 4.16 -20.68
C LEU A 120 -5.93 4.56 -21.19
N ARG A 121 -6.96 4.46 -20.36
CA ARG A 121 -8.35 4.76 -20.76
C ARG A 121 -8.71 6.23 -20.63
N TRP A 122 -8.28 6.90 -19.55
CA TRP A 122 -8.74 8.26 -19.20
C TRP A 122 -7.59 9.27 -19.04
N GLY A 123 -6.36 8.86 -19.36
CA GLY A 123 -5.17 9.69 -19.20
C GLY A 123 -4.54 9.57 -17.81
N ALA A 124 -3.25 9.89 -17.73
CA ALA A 124 -2.41 9.67 -16.56
C ALA A 124 -2.92 10.38 -15.28
N ASN A 125 -3.52 11.57 -15.43
CA ASN A 125 -4.06 12.32 -14.30
C ASN A 125 -5.25 11.61 -13.65
N TRP A 126 -6.23 11.22 -14.47
CA TRP A 126 -7.41 10.51 -13.99
C TRP A 126 -7.08 9.11 -13.49
N GLY A 127 -6.16 8.40 -14.16
CA GLY A 127 -5.67 7.12 -13.68
C GLY A 127 -5.10 7.22 -12.27
N PHE A 128 -4.27 8.21 -12.02
CA PHE A 128 -3.72 8.51 -10.69
C PHE A 128 -4.80 8.85 -9.65
N VAL A 129 -5.65 9.85 -9.95
CA VAL A 129 -6.67 10.33 -8.99
C VAL A 129 -7.65 9.23 -8.61
N ILE A 130 -8.21 8.54 -9.60
CA ILE A 130 -9.21 7.50 -9.36
C ILE A 130 -8.60 6.33 -8.58
N THR A 131 -7.38 5.89 -8.94
CA THR A 131 -6.71 4.81 -8.21
C THR A 131 -6.47 5.19 -6.75
N THR A 132 -5.98 6.40 -6.48
CA THR A 132 -5.72 6.89 -5.12
C THR A 132 -7.01 6.92 -4.30
N LEU A 133 -8.11 7.42 -4.88
CA LEU A 133 -9.42 7.45 -4.21
C LEU A 133 -9.94 6.05 -3.90
N ILE A 134 -9.88 5.12 -4.86
CA ILE A 134 -10.33 3.74 -4.64
C ILE A 134 -9.46 3.08 -3.57
N TYR A 135 -8.15 3.28 -3.59
CA TYR A 135 -7.23 2.74 -2.58
C TYR A 135 -7.61 3.22 -1.18
N GLY A 136 -7.86 4.51 -1.00
CA GLY A 136 -8.33 5.05 0.28
C GLY A 136 -9.69 4.50 0.70
N VAL A 137 -10.67 4.44 -0.22
CA VAL A 137 -12.03 3.95 0.07
C VAL A 137 -12.02 2.47 0.50
N VAL A 138 -11.15 1.64 -0.08
CA VAL A 138 -11.02 0.24 0.36
C VAL A 138 -10.61 0.16 1.83
N HIS A 139 -9.76 1.06 2.30
CA HIS A 139 -9.30 1.13 3.69
C HIS A 139 -10.34 1.76 4.64
N ALA A 140 -11.26 2.59 4.12
CA ALA A 140 -12.33 3.20 4.92
C ALA A 140 -13.28 2.17 5.55
N SER A 141 -13.33 0.94 5.01
CA SER A 141 -14.10 -0.16 5.62
C SER A 141 -13.58 -0.61 6.99
N SER A 142 -12.40 -0.15 7.40
CA SER A 142 -11.85 -0.37 8.75
C SER A 142 -12.56 0.45 9.83
N CYS A 143 -13.34 1.45 9.45
CA CYS A 143 -13.88 2.47 10.37
C CYS A 143 -12.76 3.16 11.20
N ASN A 144 -11.52 3.13 10.72
CA ASN A 144 -10.36 3.80 11.31
C ASN A 144 -9.94 4.94 10.39
N PHE A 145 -10.18 6.17 10.83
CA PHE A 145 -9.89 7.36 10.04
C PHE A 145 -8.40 7.51 9.78
N MET A 146 -7.54 7.23 10.79
CA MET A 146 -6.09 7.33 10.64
C MET A 146 -5.55 6.33 9.61
N LEU A 147 -6.05 5.10 9.59
CA LEU A 147 -5.70 4.11 8.57
C LEU A 147 -6.14 4.55 7.17
N THR A 148 -7.35 5.10 7.04
CA THR A 148 -7.86 5.61 5.77
C THR A 148 -7.01 6.76 5.24
N MET A 149 -6.66 7.71 6.10
CA MET A 149 -5.79 8.84 5.74
C MET A 149 -4.37 8.37 5.40
N ALA A 150 -3.84 7.41 6.16
CA ALA A 150 -2.56 6.80 5.85
C ALA A 150 -2.57 6.17 4.44
N ALA A 151 -3.58 5.38 4.13
CA ALA A 151 -3.75 4.78 2.80
C ALA A 151 -3.87 5.85 1.70
N MET A 152 -4.62 6.93 1.93
CA MET A 152 -4.72 8.04 0.97
C MET A 152 -3.36 8.71 0.70
N VAL A 153 -2.59 9.01 1.75
CA VAL A 153 -1.27 9.66 1.63
C VAL A 153 -0.27 8.72 0.94
N ALA A 154 -0.18 7.47 1.37
CA ALA A 154 0.69 6.46 0.77
C ALA A 154 0.28 6.19 -0.69
N GLY A 155 -1.01 6.00 -0.91
CA GLY A 155 -1.60 5.82 -2.25
C GLY A 155 -1.30 6.97 -3.19
N ALA A 156 -1.38 8.21 -2.71
CA ALA A 156 -1.01 9.40 -3.48
C ALA A 156 0.49 9.45 -3.78
N ALA A 157 1.34 9.17 -2.79
CA ALA A 157 2.79 9.22 -2.96
C ALA A 157 3.26 8.21 -4.03
N TRP A 158 2.95 6.92 -3.87
CA TRP A 158 3.34 5.90 -4.84
C TRP A 158 2.62 6.06 -6.18
N GLY A 159 1.35 6.51 -6.16
CA GLY A 159 0.59 6.80 -7.38
C GLY A 159 1.19 7.96 -8.19
N LEU A 160 1.66 9.04 -7.54
CA LEU A 160 2.36 10.15 -8.19
C LEU A 160 3.71 9.71 -8.74
N LEU A 161 4.48 8.94 -7.97
CA LEU A 161 5.75 8.39 -8.43
C LEU A 161 5.55 7.55 -9.69
N TYR A 162 4.55 6.64 -9.68
CA TYR A 162 4.23 5.83 -10.85
C TYR A 162 3.74 6.68 -12.04
N ARG A 163 2.99 7.75 -11.78
CA ARG A 163 2.50 8.64 -12.83
C ARG A 163 3.63 9.35 -13.58
N PHE A 164 4.64 9.82 -12.86
CA PHE A 164 5.75 10.61 -13.44
C PHE A 164 6.96 9.76 -13.86
N PHE A 165 7.17 8.63 -13.17
CA PHE A 165 8.34 7.77 -13.34
C PHE A 165 7.93 6.29 -13.41
N PRO A 166 7.07 5.88 -14.38
CA PRO A 166 6.62 4.50 -14.47
C PRO A 166 7.76 3.50 -14.71
N GLU A 167 8.89 3.96 -15.28
CA GLU A 167 10.10 3.16 -15.46
C GLU A 167 10.83 2.85 -14.14
N ARG A 168 10.48 3.56 -13.06
CA ARG A 168 10.98 3.32 -11.70
C ARG A 168 10.08 2.39 -10.88
N PHE A 169 9.24 1.62 -11.53
CA PHE A 169 8.27 0.77 -10.85
C PHE A 169 8.90 -0.19 -9.83
N ALA A 170 10.09 -0.74 -10.12
CA ALA A 170 10.83 -1.55 -9.16
C ALA A 170 11.19 -0.78 -7.86
N ALA A 171 11.56 0.51 -7.97
CA ALA A 171 11.84 1.34 -6.80
C ALA A 171 10.57 1.58 -5.96
N ILE A 172 9.41 1.75 -6.61
CA ILE A 172 8.11 1.91 -5.94
C ILE A 172 7.75 0.64 -5.17
N ILE A 173 7.88 -0.55 -5.78
CA ILE A 173 7.66 -1.84 -5.12
C ILE A 173 8.57 -2.00 -3.90
N ILE A 174 9.88 -1.72 -4.05
CA ILE A 174 10.85 -1.80 -2.95
C ILE A 174 10.49 -0.82 -1.84
N SER A 175 10.10 0.40 -2.18
CA SER A 175 9.76 1.41 -1.18
C SER A 175 8.53 1.03 -0.35
N HIS A 176 7.50 0.45 -0.97
CA HIS A 176 6.33 -0.05 -0.27
C HIS A 176 6.70 -1.21 0.65
N ALA A 177 7.39 -2.20 0.11
CA ALA A 177 7.81 -3.38 0.85
C ALA A 177 8.67 -3.06 2.10
N ILE A 178 9.48 -2.01 2.05
CA ILE A 178 10.32 -1.59 3.18
C ILE A 178 9.54 -0.72 4.17
N TRP A 179 8.57 0.05 3.66
CA TRP A 179 7.81 1.00 4.47
C TRP A 179 6.79 0.31 5.39
N ASP A 180 6.16 -0.80 4.97
CA ASP A 180 5.22 -1.62 5.72
C ASP A 180 5.83 -2.25 6.99
#